data_7593d7c7dbbbe2e7a596013ca174037a
#
_entry.id   7593d7c7dbbbe2e7a596013ca174037a
#
_cell.length_a   1.000
_cell.length_b   1.000
_cell.length_c   1.000
_cell.angle_alpha   90.00
_cell.angle_beta   90.00
_cell.angle_gamma   90.00
#
_symmetry.space_group_name_H-M   'P 1'
#
loop_
_entity.id
_entity.type
_entity.pdbx_description
1 polymer ?
#
loop_
_entity_poly.entity_id
_entity_poly.type
_entity_poly.pdbx_seq_one_letter_code
_entity_poly.pdbx_strand_id
1 'polypeptide(L)'
;MRPNRIGVAVVATCLIATGCGGGGGAQDARSAASGSFGNLTGICRPGDASSASAPGVTADEIEVGTFSDIGFTRYRDFIDAAKVFTSWCNAAGGINGRTLVANIRDTNLTEVHQRMVESCREDFFLVGGGAALDGLGVKDRLSCLLPEFPAHVTTSENTGSDLQLSSGATVSEGVDPYSGFHDWLINDEHPGSANSIGVLVGDSPITEVMSEKVTESLTASGATVVYNEKYPPAGISDWTTYARALRAERVRGLIFLGEFRHLGRLQEALTDIGYQPDWIDANATSYNAEFLGAMRDSLENRNYYVDLSGIAPLDAAARVPAVRQLKDMFDQYAPSSDITFQVLRAFQAWVLFAKSAATCGDELTRACVYQAARKETAWTAGGLQAPVDLSRPLAEQTRCFNVQQATPEGWKAAEFGPNTGVFRCGFTPYRYTQDFGRPITLADVGRSISELE
;
A
#
# COMPACT_ATOMS: atom_id res chain seq x y z
N MET A 1 16.15 23.69 84.72
CA MET A 1 16.43 22.25 84.54
C MET A 1 16.00 21.88 83.11
N ARG A 2 16.96 21.55 82.23
CA ARG A 2 16.71 21.17 80.80
C ARG A 2 16.61 19.65 80.74
N PRO A 3 15.70 19.11 79.93
CA PRO A 3 15.82 17.71 79.55
C PRO A 3 16.39 17.56 78.09
N ASN A 4 17.19 16.51 77.97
CA ASN A 4 17.91 16.07 76.83
C ASN A 4 17.00 15.70 75.61
N ARG A 5 17.48 16.04 74.45
CA ARG A 5 16.94 15.52 73.15
C ARG A 5 17.68 14.24 72.80
N ILE A 6 16.92 13.13 72.60
CA ILE A 6 17.38 11.88 72.03
C ILE A 6 17.01 11.95 70.53
N GLY A 7 18.01 11.91 69.67
CA GLY A 7 17.82 11.82 68.20
C GLY A 7 17.55 10.38 67.80
N VAL A 8 16.47 10.16 67.04
CA VAL A 8 16.15 8.88 66.41
C VAL A 8 16.63 8.99 64.97
N ALA A 9 17.61 8.16 64.58
CA ALA A 9 18.06 7.99 63.22
C ALA A 9 17.09 7.04 62.51
N VAL A 10 16.40 7.53 61.47
CA VAL A 10 15.59 6.69 60.56
C VAL A 10 16.50 6.21 59.45
N VAL A 11 16.77 4.92 59.41
CA VAL A 11 17.41 4.22 58.31
C VAL A 11 16.37 3.97 57.25
N ALA A 12 16.44 4.66 56.12
CA ALA A 12 15.61 4.39 54.95
C ALA A 12 16.20 3.22 54.19
N THR A 13 15.57 2.05 54.26
CA THR A 13 15.90 0.87 53.48
C THR A 13 15.27 1.03 52.09
N CYS A 14 16.06 1.30 51.06
CA CYS A 14 15.63 1.24 49.67
C CYS A 14 15.43 -0.22 49.24
N LEU A 15 14.17 -0.61 49.14
CA LEU A 15 13.78 -1.85 48.42
C LEU A 15 13.89 -1.62 46.93
N ILE A 16 14.93 -2.24 46.34
CA ILE A 16 15.04 -2.35 44.87
C ILE A 16 14.09 -3.45 44.40
N ALA A 17 12.92 -3.07 43.91
CA ALA A 17 12.04 -3.97 43.20
C ALA A 17 12.56 -4.16 41.78
N THR A 18 13.21 -5.30 41.50
CA THR A 18 13.52 -5.78 40.14
C THR A 18 12.22 -6.22 39.50
N GLY A 19 11.56 -5.30 38.81
CA GLY A 19 10.45 -5.59 37.91
C GLY A 19 11.00 -6.06 36.54
N CYS A 20 11.02 -7.35 36.29
CA CYS A 20 11.06 -7.90 34.94
C CYS A 20 9.70 -7.71 34.29
N GLY A 21 9.62 -6.83 33.30
CA GLY A 21 8.40 -6.64 32.52
C GLY A 21 8.57 -5.57 31.44
N GLY A 22 8.61 -5.96 30.17
CA GLY A 22 8.31 -5.09 29.04
C GLY A 22 9.48 -4.38 28.37
N GLY A 23 10.38 -5.12 27.73
CA GLY A 23 11.45 -4.54 26.89
C GLY A 23 11.02 -3.96 25.54
N GLY A 24 9.73 -4.06 25.16
CA GLY A 24 9.23 -3.58 23.87
C GLY A 24 9.09 -2.05 23.82
N GLY A 25 8.36 -1.46 24.74
CA GLY A 25 7.99 -0.03 24.66
C GLY A 25 9.16 0.97 24.80
N ALA A 26 10.25 0.59 25.48
CA ALA A 26 11.42 1.46 25.60
C ALA A 26 12.33 1.44 24.35
N GLN A 27 12.26 0.37 23.59
CA GLN A 27 13.01 0.22 22.33
C GLN A 27 12.28 0.97 21.21
N ASP A 28 10.96 0.91 21.18
CA ASP A 28 10.11 1.60 20.20
C ASP A 28 10.16 3.12 20.39
N ALA A 29 10.13 3.61 21.63
CA ALA A 29 10.29 5.04 21.94
C ALA A 29 11.69 5.58 21.59
N ARG A 30 12.75 4.76 21.72
CA ARG A 30 14.10 5.12 21.29
C ARG A 30 14.26 5.14 19.78
N SER A 31 13.61 4.24 19.05
CA SER A 31 13.64 4.21 17.60
C SER A 31 12.89 5.41 16.97
N ALA A 32 11.76 5.80 17.56
CA ALA A 32 11.04 7.01 17.16
C ALA A 32 11.85 8.29 17.35
N ALA A 33 12.53 8.42 18.51
CA ALA A 33 13.43 9.55 18.80
C ALA A 33 14.72 9.56 17.97
N SER A 34 15.10 8.42 17.39
CA SER A 34 16.30 8.28 16.56
C SER A 34 16.05 8.46 15.06
N GLY A 35 14.81 8.71 14.62
CA GLY A 35 14.42 8.77 13.20
C GLY A 35 14.67 7.45 12.46
N SER A 36 14.59 6.33 13.18
CA SER A 36 14.71 4.97 12.64
C SER A 36 13.32 4.35 12.47
N PHE A 37 13.12 3.60 11.38
CA PHE A 37 11.87 2.90 11.12
C PHE A 37 12.12 1.41 10.86
N GLY A 38 11.51 0.56 11.68
CA GLY A 38 11.73 -0.88 11.62
C GLY A 38 13.23 -1.21 11.74
N ASN A 39 13.79 -1.87 10.74
CA ASN A 39 15.23 -2.19 10.66
C ASN A 39 16.08 -1.12 9.97
N LEU A 40 15.50 -0.01 9.52
CA LEU A 40 16.21 1.11 8.90
C LEU A 40 16.62 2.13 9.96
N THR A 41 17.90 2.45 10.03
CA THR A 41 18.44 3.37 11.04
C THR A 41 18.64 4.77 10.48
N GLY A 42 18.16 5.80 11.23
CA GLY A 42 18.44 7.21 10.95
C GLY A 42 18.04 7.71 9.58
N ILE A 43 16.90 7.22 9.05
CA ILE A 43 16.35 7.68 7.75
C ILE A 43 15.83 9.12 7.84
N CYS A 44 15.43 9.54 9.05
CA CYS A 44 15.13 10.93 9.38
C CYS A 44 16.07 11.34 10.53
N ARG A 45 16.79 12.46 10.37
CA ARG A 45 17.76 12.91 11.37
C ARG A 45 18.12 14.39 11.17
N PRO A 46 18.55 15.08 12.21
CA PRO A 46 19.18 16.38 12.07
C PRO A 46 20.41 16.33 11.16
N GLY A 47 20.76 17.46 10.57
CA GLY A 47 21.94 17.64 9.74
C GLY A 47 22.14 19.12 9.41
N ASP A 48 23.20 19.40 8.66
CA ASP A 48 23.62 20.76 8.33
C ASP A 48 23.49 21.02 6.81
N ALA A 49 22.37 20.55 6.21
CA ALA A 49 22.13 20.78 4.80
C ALA A 49 22.03 22.27 4.49
N SER A 50 22.65 22.70 3.39
CA SER A 50 22.79 24.11 3.03
C SER A 50 22.52 24.38 1.55
N SER A 51 22.49 23.33 0.70
CA SER A 51 22.31 23.49 -0.74
C SER A 51 20.84 23.59 -1.15
N ALA A 52 20.58 24.27 -2.27
CA ALA A 52 19.32 24.28 -2.99
C ALA A 52 19.56 23.65 -4.37
N SER A 53 19.68 22.33 -4.41
CA SER A 53 20.28 21.59 -5.51
C SER A 53 19.29 21.16 -6.61
N ALA A 54 17.98 21.29 -6.38
CA ALA A 54 16.93 20.90 -7.33
C ALA A 54 15.63 21.69 -7.09
N PRO A 55 14.69 21.72 -8.04
CA PRO A 55 13.33 22.20 -7.78
C PRO A 55 12.71 21.49 -6.56
N GLY A 56 12.05 22.24 -5.69
CA GLY A 56 11.48 21.72 -4.45
C GLY A 56 12.49 21.41 -3.34
N VAL A 57 13.79 21.75 -3.50
CA VAL A 57 14.81 21.57 -2.46
C VAL A 57 15.41 22.92 -2.09
N THR A 58 15.35 23.27 -0.81
CA THR A 58 16.04 24.41 -0.22
C THR A 58 17.01 23.94 0.88
N ALA A 59 17.72 24.87 1.52
CA ALA A 59 18.54 24.55 2.69
C ALA A 59 17.71 23.98 3.84
N ASP A 60 16.45 24.38 3.95
CA ASP A 60 15.59 24.10 5.11
C ASP A 60 14.47 23.08 4.82
N GLU A 61 14.09 22.89 3.54
CA GLU A 61 12.90 22.12 3.16
C GLU A 61 13.12 21.22 1.93
N ILE A 62 12.36 20.12 1.89
CA ILE A 62 12.16 19.25 0.72
C ILE A 62 10.67 19.17 0.47
N GLU A 63 10.22 19.71 -0.66
CA GLU A 63 8.83 19.67 -1.10
C GLU A 63 8.60 18.51 -2.05
N VAL A 64 7.61 17.65 -1.75
CA VAL A 64 7.24 16.50 -2.57
C VAL A 64 5.75 16.49 -2.85
N GLY A 65 5.37 16.12 -4.06
CA GLY A 65 3.98 15.99 -4.46
C GLY A 65 3.37 14.66 -4.03
N THR A 66 2.16 14.70 -3.46
CA THR A 66 1.36 13.51 -3.18
C THR A 66 0.03 13.65 -3.89
N PHE A 67 -0.15 12.85 -4.94
CA PHE A 67 -1.38 12.84 -5.74
C PHE A 67 -2.50 12.12 -5.00
N SER A 68 -3.73 12.63 -5.13
CA SER A 68 -4.94 12.05 -4.53
C SER A 68 -6.17 12.53 -5.28
N ASP A 69 -7.19 11.68 -5.39
CA ASP A 69 -8.53 12.03 -5.90
C ASP A 69 -9.48 12.43 -4.75
N ILE A 70 -8.98 13.09 -3.69
CA ILE A 70 -9.77 13.40 -2.47
C ILE A 70 -11.03 14.23 -2.78
N GLY A 71 -10.96 15.14 -3.72
CA GLY A 71 -12.09 15.96 -4.15
C GLY A 71 -13.25 15.13 -4.69
N PHE A 72 -12.96 14.01 -5.32
CA PHE A 72 -13.93 13.08 -5.88
C PHE A 72 -14.27 11.92 -4.93
N THR A 73 -13.25 11.15 -4.49
CA THR A 73 -13.45 9.91 -3.72
C THR A 73 -13.77 10.13 -2.26
N ARG A 74 -13.30 11.24 -1.68
CA ARG A 74 -13.31 11.55 -0.25
C ARG A 74 -12.40 10.65 0.60
N TYR A 75 -11.64 9.72 0.01
CA TYR A 75 -10.67 8.89 0.71
C TYR A 75 -9.40 9.67 1.03
N ARG A 76 -8.92 9.52 2.26
CA ARG A 76 -7.80 10.29 2.80
C ARG A 76 -6.50 9.49 2.91
N ASP A 77 -6.49 8.25 2.43
CA ASP A 77 -5.42 7.28 2.66
C ASP A 77 -4.02 7.85 2.40
N PHE A 78 -3.80 8.43 1.22
CA PHE A 78 -2.50 8.99 0.84
C PHE A 78 -2.16 10.26 1.64
N ILE A 79 -3.16 11.08 1.94
CA ILE A 79 -3.01 12.31 2.72
C ILE A 79 -2.64 11.99 4.16
N ASP A 80 -3.30 11.02 4.76
CA ASP A 80 -3.08 10.64 6.15
C ASP A 80 -1.72 9.92 6.30
N ALA A 81 -1.34 9.06 5.34
CA ALA A 81 -0.01 8.46 5.30
C ALA A 81 1.09 9.53 5.18
N ALA A 82 0.93 10.50 4.28
CA ALA A 82 1.86 11.62 4.11
C ALA A 82 1.98 12.44 5.39
N LYS A 83 0.84 12.81 6.01
CA LYS A 83 0.79 13.55 7.27
C LYS A 83 1.53 12.82 8.40
N VAL A 84 1.25 11.53 8.57
CA VAL A 84 1.86 10.73 9.64
C VAL A 84 3.37 10.63 9.41
N PHE A 85 3.79 10.29 8.19
CA PHE A 85 5.21 10.14 7.89
C PHE A 85 5.98 11.45 8.04
N THR A 86 5.51 12.54 7.44
CA THR A 86 6.18 13.84 7.50
C THR A 86 6.23 14.38 8.92
N SER A 87 5.15 14.24 9.70
CA SER A 87 5.13 14.66 11.11
C SER A 87 6.16 13.90 11.95
N TRP A 88 6.24 12.59 11.79
CA TRP A 88 7.23 11.76 12.46
C TRP A 88 8.67 12.09 12.03
N CYS A 89 8.90 12.20 10.73
CA CYS A 89 10.23 12.49 10.18
C CYS A 89 10.74 13.86 10.63
N ASN A 90 9.87 14.88 10.59
CA ASN A 90 10.22 16.24 11.00
C ASN A 90 10.46 16.33 12.51
N ALA A 91 9.70 15.60 13.33
CA ALA A 91 9.95 15.50 14.77
C ALA A 91 11.31 14.84 15.09
N ALA A 92 11.80 13.95 14.21
CA ALA A 92 13.12 13.34 14.32
C ALA A 92 14.27 14.22 13.75
N GLY A 93 13.98 15.40 13.23
CA GLY A 93 14.95 16.36 12.67
C GLY A 93 14.97 16.42 11.14
N GLY A 94 13.98 15.84 10.47
CA GLY A 94 13.86 15.91 9.01
C GLY A 94 14.84 14.99 8.28
N ILE A 95 15.06 15.23 7.00
CA ILE A 95 16.04 14.48 6.18
C ILE A 95 17.32 15.31 6.09
N ASN A 96 18.35 14.89 6.81
CA ASN A 96 19.63 15.62 6.93
C ASN A 96 19.42 17.09 7.36
N GLY A 97 18.45 17.36 8.23
CA GLY A 97 18.14 18.69 8.74
C GLY A 97 17.04 19.43 7.97
N ARG A 98 16.67 18.99 6.76
CA ARG A 98 15.58 19.58 5.97
C ARG A 98 14.22 19.08 6.42
N THR A 99 13.28 19.99 6.60
CA THR A 99 11.87 19.67 6.85
C THR A 99 11.25 19.07 5.60
N LEU A 100 10.52 17.96 5.76
CA LEU A 100 9.81 17.29 4.67
C LEU A 100 8.39 17.84 4.58
N VAL A 101 8.02 18.36 3.41
CA VAL A 101 6.72 18.97 3.12
C VAL A 101 6.01 18.14 2.05
N ALA A 102 4.77 17.71 2.34
CA ALA A 102 3.91 17.01 1.39
C ALA A 102 2.90 17.99 0.77
N ASN A 103 3.07 18.29 -0.51
CA ASN A 103 2.14 19.08 -1.31
C ASN A 103 1.03 18.15 -1.82
N ILE A 104 -0.17 18.25 -1.27
CA ILE A 104 -1.29 17.42 -1.69
C ILE A 104 -1.82 17.95 -3.04
N ARG A 105 -1.70 17.11 -4.07
CA ARG A 105 -2.14 17.37 -5.43
C ARG A 105 -3.49 16.69 -5.68
N ASP A 106 -4.58 17.39 -5.34
CA ASP A 106 -5.94 16.87 -5.57
C ASP A 106 -6.27 16.92 -7.06
N THR A 107 -6.34 15.78 -7.69
CA THR A 107 -6.64 15.64 -9.12
C THR A 107 -8.13 15.71 -9.43
N ASN A 108 -8.98 15.62 -8.39
CA ASN A 108 -10.44 15.62 -8.55
C ASN A 108 -10.89 14.73 -9.73
N LEU A 109 -10.23 13.58 -9.88
CA LEU A 109 -10.34 12.56 -10.93
C LEU A 109 -9.79 13.04 -12.31
N THR A 110 -10.12 14.21 -12.80
CA THR A 110 -9.86 14.66 -14.19
C THR A 110 -8.77 15.71 -14.33
N GLU A 111 -8.28 16.27 -13.22
CA GLU A 111 -7.29 17.37 -13.24
C GLU A 111 -5.84 16.89 -13.16
N VAL A 112 -5.57 15.59 -13.45
CA VAL A 112 -4.25 14.98 -13.33
C VAL A 112 -3.18 15.75 -14.11
N HIS A 113 -3.46 16.09 -15.38
CA HIS A 113 -2.55 16.89 -16.21
C HIS A 113 -2.19 18.23 -15.56
N GLN A 114 -3.19 18.97 -15.07
CA GLN A 114 -2.97 20.28 -14.43
C GLN A 114 -2.09 20.14 -13.18
N ARG A 115 -2.41 19.20 -12.30
CA ARG A 115 -1.63 18.95 -11.07
C ARG A 115 -0.22 18.48 -11.37
N MET A 116 -0.02 17.72 -12.45
CA MET A 116 1.30 17.28 -12.87
C MET A 116 2.15 18.47 -13.34
N VAL A 117 1.59 19.40 -14.10
CA VAL A 117 2.27 20.63 -14.52
C VAL A 117 2.65 21.51 -13.31
N GLU A 118 1.81 21.56 -12.28
CA GLU A 118 2.13 22.22 -11.01
C GLU A 118 3.31 21.52 -10.31
N SER A 119 3.23 20.19 -10.16
CA SER A 119 4.30 19.40 -9.54
C SER A 119 5.65 19.50 -10.28
N CYS A 120 5.64 19.60 -11.61
CA CYS A 120 6.87 19.81 -12.39
C CYS A 120 7.64 21.07 -11.98
N ARG A 121 6.95 22.09 -11.48
CA ARG A 121 7.55 23.38 -11.12
C ARG A 121 7.93 23.47 -9.65
N GLU A 122 7.16 22.80 -8.80
CA GLU A 122 7.19 23.02 -7.34
C GLU A 122 7.78 21.82 -6.60
N ASP A 123 7.52 20.59 -7.06
CA ASP A 123 7.86 19.40 -6.30
C ASP A 123 9.21 18.81 -6.73
N PHE A 124 9.99 18.38 -5.75
CA PHE A 124 11.23 17.67 -5.97
C PHE A 124 11.02 16.26 -6.52
N PHE A 125 9.98 15.59 -6.03
CA PHE A 125 9.66 14.19 -6.29
C PHE A 125 8.15 13.96 -6.11
N LEU A 126 7.60 12.87 -6.67
CA LEU A 126 6.26 12.40 -6.32
C LEU A 126 6.36 11.21 -5.38
N VAL A 127 5.67 11.25 -4.24
CA VAL A 127 5.79 10.23 -3.20
C VAL A 127 4.44 9.85 -2.61
N GLY A 128 4.17 8.55 -2.53
CA GLY A 128 3.10 7.96 -1.74
C GLY A 128 1.69 8.32 -2.17
N GLY A 129 1.53 8.78 -3.41
CA GLY A 129 0.24 9.15 -3.98
C GLY A 129 -0.24 8.17 -5.04
N GLY A 130 -1.37 8.52 -5.66
CA GLY A 130 -1.95 7.86 -6.81
C GLY A 130 -3.21 8.57 -7.27
N ALA A 131 -3.61 8.35 -8.50
CA ALA A 131 -4.84 8.87 -9.10
C ALA A 131 -5.49 7.81 -9.99
N ALA A 132 -6.81 7.82 -10.10
CA ALA A 132 -7.53 6.84 -10.92
C ALA A 132 -7.20 6.97 -12.42
N LEU A 133 -6.96 8.21 -12.89
CA LEU A 133 -6.60 8.49 -14.29
C LEU A 133 -5.14 8.96 -14.42
N ASP A 134 -4.23 8.31 -13.70
CA ASP A 134 -2.82 8.68 -13.59
C ASP A 134 -2.08 8.75 -14.94
N GLY A 135 -2.50 7.98 -15.94
CA GLY A 135 -1.95 8.02 -17.30
C GLY A 135 -2.00 9.39 -17.96
N LEU A 136 -2.98 10.24 -17.59
CA LEU A 136 -3.13 11.58 -18.16
C LEU A 136 -1.96 12.52 -17.84
N GLY A 137 -1.17 12.24 -16.79
CA GLY A 137 -0.04 13.08 -16.36
C GLY A 137 1.34 12.53 -16.74
N VAL A 138 1.44 11.29 -17.24
CA VAL A 138 2.74 10.61 -17.41
C VAL A 138 3.66 11.36 -18.38
N LYS A 139 3.13 11.85 -19.50
CA LYS A 139 3.95 12.59 -20.49
C LYS A 139 4.51 13.88 -19.90
N ASP A 140 3.73 14.61 -19.11
CA ASP A 140 4.18 15.84 -18.44
C ASP A 140 5.27 15.50 -17.42
N ARG A 141 5.05 14.47 -16.60
CA ARG A 141 5.99 13.99 -15.59
C ARG A 141 7.34 13.64 -16.20
N LEU A 142 7.33 12.88 -17.29
CA LEU A 142 8.55 12.49 -17.99
C LEU A 142 9.21 13.66 -18.73
N SER A 143 8.42 14.59 -19.28
CA SER A 143 8.95 15.79 -19.97
C SER A 143 9.73 16.70 -19.03
N CYS A 144 9.34 16.80 -17.77
CA CYS A 144 10.03 17.56 -16.74
C CYS A 144 10.99 16.73 -15.88
N LEU A 145 11.21 15.47 -16.23
CA LEU A 145 12.10 14.54 -15.52
C LEU A 145 11.78 14.43 -14.02
N LEU A 146 10.50 14.35 -13.66
CA LEU A 146 10.04 14.23 -12.28
C LEU A 146 9.91 12.75 -11.90
N PRO A 147 10.74 12.22 -10.99
CA PRO A 147 10.63 10.83 -10.56
C PRO A 147 9.47 10.61 -9.61
N GLU A 148 9.02 9.33 -9.52
CA GLU A 148 7.86 8.94 -8.73
C GLU A 148 8.10 7.66 -7.95
N PHE A 149 7.75 7.67 -6.65
CA PHE A 149 7.54 6.48 -5.83
C PHE A 149 6.06 6.39 -5.46
N PRO A 150 5.23 5.76 -6.30
CA PRO A 150 3.78 5.78 -6.12
C PRO A 150 3.34 4.81 -5.02
N ALA A 151 2.21 5.11 -4.38
CA ALA A 151 1.44 4.16 -3.59
C ALA A 151 0.51 3.33 -4.49
N HIS A 152 -0.07 3.96 -5.49
CA HIS A 152 -1.04 3.35 -6.40
C HIS A 152 -0.75 3.74 -7.83
N VAL A 153 -0.83 2.76 -8.73
CA VAL A 153 -0.72 2.95 -10.18
C VAL A 153 -1.88 2.22 -10.81
N THR A 154 -2.56 2.87 -11.75
CA THR A 154 -3.84 2.40 -12.26
C THR A 154 -3.79 2.05 -13.74
N THR A 155 -3.24 2.95 -14.55
CA THR A 155 -3.29 2.80 -16.03
C THR A 155 -2.06 2.09 -16.58
N SER A 156 -2.20 1.46 -17.76
CA SER A 156 -1.08 0.82 -18.46
C SER A 156 0.02 1.81 -18.84
N GLU A 157 -0.36 3.05 -19.18
CA GLU A 157 0.54 4.13 -19.55
C GLU A 157 1.48 4.52 -18.40
N ASN A 158 1.00 4.41 -17.15
CA ASN A 158 1.80 4.73 -15.98
C ASN A 158 2.49 3.50 -15.38
N THR A 159 1.90 2.31 -15.50
CA THR A 159 2.46 1.08 -14.91
C THR A 159 3.82 0.71 -15.51
N GLY A 160 4.90 0.95 -14.78
CA GLY A 160 6.26 0.70 -15.24
C GLY A 160 6.83 1.79 -16.14
N SER A 161 6.20 2.98 -16.20
CA SER A 161 6.75 4.13 -16.94
C SER A 161 8.13 4.54 -16.40
N ASP A 162 8.95 5.13 -17.25
CA ASP A 162 10.29 5.57 -16.84
C ASP A 162 10.23 6.51 -15.62
N LEU A 163 11.30 6.56 -14.85
CA LEU A 163 11.44 7.32 -13.60
C LEU A 163 10.41 6.96 -12.52
N GLN A 164 9.68 5.87 -12.68
CA GLN A 164 8.80 5.31 -11.65
C GLN A 164 9.47 4.13 -10.95
N LEU A 165 9.35 4.05 -9.63
CA LEU A 165 9.80 2.91 -8.85
C LEU A 165 8.80 2.59 -7.75
N SER A 166 8.08 1.49 -7.89
CA SER A 166 7.20 0.99 -6.84
C SER A 166 7.99 0.41 -5.68
N SER A 167 7.67 0.82 -4.47
CA SER A 167 8.30 0.32 -3.23
C SER A 167 8.05 -1.18 -3.02
N GLY A 168 6.95 -1.73 -3.52
CA GLY A 168 6.57 -3.13 -3.39
C GLY A 168 6.15 -3.77 -4.70
N ALA A 169 6.02 -5.10 -4.71
CA ALA A 169 5.66 -5.89 -5.89
C ALA A 169 4.13 -5.92 -6.17
N THR A 170 3.40 -4.92 -5.72
CA THR A 170 1.94 -4.80 -5.91
C THR A 170 1.54 -4.29 -7.29
N VAL A 171 2.47 -3.64 -7.99
CA VAL A 171 2.29 -3.15 -9.36
C VAL A 171 2.99 -4.11 -10.29
N SER A 172 2.43 -4.36 -11.47
CA SER A 172 3.06 -5.25 -12.43
C SER A 172 2.84 -4.82 -13.87
N GLU A 173 3.93 -4.85 -14.62
CA GLU A 173 3.94 -4.78 -16.07
C GLU A 173 4.01 -6.20 -16.63
N GLY A 174 3.02 -6.56 -17.44
CA GLY A 174 3.03 -7.83 -18.21
C GLY A 174 2.84 -9.12 -17.39
N VAL A 175 2.61 -9.05 -16.08
CA VAL A 175 2.34 -10.23 -15.25
C VAL A 175 1.21 -9.98 -14.26
N ASP A 176 0.52 -11.04 -13.83
CA ASP A 176 -0.50 -10.96 -12.78
C ASP A 176 0.13 -11.07 -11.39
N PRO A 177 0.12 -10.00 -10.57
CA PRO A 177 0.68 -10.03 -9.23
C PRO A 177 -0.14 -10.89 -8.25
N TYR A 178 -1.40 -11.16 -8.56
CA TYR A 178 -2.35 -11.89 -7.70
C TYR A 178 -2.49 -13.37 -8.09
N SER A 179 -1.81 -13.83 -9.15
CA SER A 179 -1.95 -15.22 -9.64
C SER A 179 -1.63 -16.25 -8.57
N GLY A 180 -0.66 -16.02 -7.67
CA GLY A 180 -0.35 -16.92 -6.56
C GLY A 180 -1.45 -17.00 -5.51
N PHE A 181 -2.14 -15.91 -5.24
CA PHE A 181 -3.31 -15.87 -4.35
C PHE A 181 -4.51 -16.59 -4.97
N HIS A 182 -4.82 -16.31 -6.24
CA HIS A 182 -5.92 -16.98 -6.93
C HIS A 182 -5.65 -18.48 -7.10
N ASP A 183 -4.39 -18.86 -7.39
CA ASP A 183 -4.00 -20.28 -7.45
C ASP A 183 -4.21 -20.98 -6.12
N TRP A 184 -3.83 -20.34 -4.99
CA TRP A 184 -4.11 -20.87 -3.66
C TRP A 184 -5.62 -21.02 -3.40
N LEU A 185 -6.45 -20.03 -3.78
CA LEU A 185 -7.90 -20.10 -3.60
C LEU A 185 -8.53 -21.29 -4.34
N ILE A 186 -8.14 -21.52 -5.60
CA ILE A 186 -8.78 -22.51 -6.46
C ILE A 186 -8.16 -23.92 -6.36
N ASN A 187 -6.93 -24.06 -5.89
CA ASN A 187 -6.24 -25.34 -5.83
C ASN A 187 -6.01 -25.86 -4.40
N ASP A 188 -5.73 -24.98 -3.43
CA ASP A 188 -5.43 -25.35 -2.06
C ASP A 188 -6.65 -25.22 -1.14
N GLU A 189 -7.26 -24.05 -1.06
CA GLU A 189 -8.31 -23.74 -0.06
C GLU A 189 -9.71 -24.20 -0.50
N HIS A 190 -10.10 -23.92 -1.75
CA HIS A 190 -11.42 -24.24 -2.29
C HIS A 190 -11.34 -24.97 -3.63
N PRO A 191 -10.68 -26.15 -3.72
CA PRO A 191 -10.44 -26.85 -4.99
C PRO A 191 -11.73 -27.22 -5.75
N GLY A 192 -12.84 -27.37 -5.04
CA GLY A 192 -14.13 -27.61 -5.66
C GLY A 192 -14.70 -26.43 -6.46
N SER A 193 -14.14 -25.22 -6.30
CA SER A 193 -14.64 -24.01 -6.97
C SER A 193 -13.99 -23.72 -8.34
N ALA A 194 -12.88 -24.37 -8.67
CA ALA A 194 -12.08 -24.06 -9.86
C ALA A 194 -12.87 -24.01 -11.17
N ASN A 195 -13.91 -24.85 -11.31
CA ASN A 195 -14.75 -24.90 -12.53
C ASN A 195 -15.98 -23.97 -12.47
N SER A 196 -16.04 -23.02 -11.55
CA SER A 196 -17.24 -22.24 -11.30
C SER A 196 -16.93 -20.86 -10.70
N ILE A 197 -16.09 -20.10 -11.40
CA ILE A 197 -15.65 -18.78 -10.99
C ILE A 197 -16.51 -17.70 -11.64
N GLY A 198 -16.93 -16.72 -10.85
CA GLY A 198 -17.54 -15.48 -11.33
C GLY A 198 -16.58 -14.30 -11.18
N VAL A 199 -16.63 -13.39 -12.14
CA VAL A 199 -15.94 -12.08 -12.10
C VAL A 199 -17.02 -11.02 -12.26
N LEU A 200 -17.10 -10.09 -11.30
CA LEU A 200 -18.07 -9.01 -11.31
C LEU A 200 -17.36 -7.68 -11.04
N VAL A 201 -17.46 -6.76 -12.00
CA VAL A 201 -16.66 -5.53 -11.98
C VAL A 201 -17.52 -4.28 -12.16
N GLY A 202 -17.11 -3.16 -11.58
CA GLY A 202 -17.70 -1.85 -11.90
C GLY A 202 -17.37 -1.49 -13.37
N ASP A 203 -18.35 -0.96 -14.11
CA ASP A 203 -18.18 -0.61 -15.54
C ASP A 203 -17.34 0.66 -15.70
N SER A 204 -16.05 0.49 -15.92
CA SER A 204 -15.11 1.56 -16.27
C SER A 204 -14.00 1.00 -17.16
N PRO A 205 -13.32 1.82 -17.98
CA PRO A 205 -12.22 1.35 -18.82
C PRO A 205 -11.12 0.65 -18.03
N ILE A 206 -10.85 1.06 -16.80
CA ILE A 206 -9.81 0.49 -15.94
C ILE A 206 -10.21 -0.90 -15.45
N THR A 207 -11.42 -1.04 -14.90
CA THR A 207 -11.91 -2.31 -14.35
C THR A 207 -12.24 -3.32 -15.46
N GLU A 208 -12.53 -2.87 -16.67
CA GLU A 208 -12.65 -3.72 -17.85
C GLU A 208 -11.32 -4.43 -18.15
N VAL A 209 -10.23 -3.68 -18.24
CA VAL A 209 -8.89 -4.24 -18.42
C VAL A 209 -8.50 -5.17 -17.26
N MET A 210 -8.85 -4.81 -16.03
CA MET A 210 -8.62 -5.68 -14.86
C MET A 210 -9.41 -7.00 -14.96
N SER A 211 -10.67 -6.95 -15.42
CA SER A 211 -11.50 -8.14 -15.63
C SER A 211 -10.91 -9.06 -16.71
N GLU A 212 -10.44 -8.50 -17.82
CA GLU A 212 -9.77 -9.27 -18.89
C GLU A 212 -8.50 -9.93 -18.37
N LYS A 213 -7.64 -9.19 -17.66
CA LYS A 213 -6.40 -9.67 -17.06
C LYS A 213 -6.64 -10.83 -16.09
N VAL A 214 -7.57 -10.67 -15.17
CA VAL A 214 -7.86 -11.71 -14.16
C VAL A 214 -8.49 -12.95 -14.83
N THR A 215 -9.36 -12.76 -15.82
CA THR A 215 -9.97 -13.87 -16.58
C THR A 215 -8.94 -14.66 -17.35
N GLU A 216 -7.99 -13.99 -18.01
CA GLU A 216 -6.88 -14.66 -18.72
C GLU A 216 -6.01 -15.47 -17.74
N SER A 217 -5.62 -14.88 -16.63
CA SER A 217 -4.79 -15.52 -15.62
C SER A 217 -5.47 -16.76 -15.00
N LEU A 218 -6.73 -16.65 -14.60
CA LEU A 218 -7.52 -17.76 -14.05
C LEU A 218 -7.67 -18.91 -15.06
N THR A 219 -7.97 -18.58 -16.31
CA THR A 219 -8.11 -19.59 -17.36
C THR A 219 -6.80 -20.33 -17.60
N ALA A 220 -5.67 -19.63 -17.57
CA ALA A 220 -4.34 -20.24 -17.69
C ALA A 220 -3.98 -21.14 -16.50
N SER A 221 -4.49 -20.84 -15.30
CA SER A 221 -4.37 -21.67 -14.10
C SER A 221 -5.32 -22.88 -14.08
N GLY A 222 -6.11 -23.07 -15.16
CA GLY A 222 -7.04 -24.19 -15.30
C GLY A 222 -8.43 -23.93 -14.70
N ALA A 223 -8.75 -22.73 -14.26
CA ALA A 223 -10.09 -22.37 -13.80
C ALA A 223 -11.06 -22.12 -14.96
N THR A 224 -12.34 -22.29 -14.71
CA THR A 224 -13.42 -21.93 -15.65
C THR A 224 -14.20 -20.74 -15.09
N VAL A 225 -14.14 -19.63 -15.82
CA VAL A 225 -14.97 -18.45 -15.55
C VAL A 225 -16.32 -18.65 -16.22
N VAL A 226 -17.36 -18.91 -15.41
CA VAL A 226 -18.74 -19.17 -15.88
C VAL A 226 -19.60 -17.91 -15.89
N TYR A 227 -19.15 -16.84 -15.22
CA TYR A 227 -19.86 -15.57 -15.12
C TYR A 227 -18.85 -14.43 -15.16
N ASN A 228 -19.00 -13.50 -16.10
CA ASN A 228 -18.16 -12.30 -16.21
C ASN A 228 -19.04 -11.14 -16.66
N GLU A 229 -19.40 -10.28 -15.72
CA GLU A 229 -20.37 -9.20 -15.96
C GLU A 229 -19.92 -7.89 -15.32
N LYS A 230 -20.48 -6.81 -15.83
CA LYS A 230 -20.25 -5.45 -15.35
C LYS A 230 -21.49 -4.91 -14.64
N TYR A 231 -21.30 -4.07 -13.64
CA TYR A 231 -22.37 -3.29 -13.02
C TYR A 231 -22.07 -1.79 -13.17
N PRO A 232 -23.10 -0.91 -13.19
CA PRO A 232 -22.90 0.54 -13.31
C PRO A 232 -21.94 1.07 -12.23
N PRO A 233 -20.94 1.92 -12.56
CA PRO A 233 -19.88 2.30 -11.64
C PRO A 233 -20.37 3.08 -10.41
N ALA A 234 -21.50 3.77 -10.53
CA ALA A 234 -22.17 4.43 -9.40
C ALA A 234 -22.92 3.44 -8.48
N GLY A 235 -22.89 2.14 -8.80
CA GLY A 235 -23.74 1.12 -8.16
C GLY A 235 -25.18 1.16 -8.64
N ILE A 236 -25.99 0.28 -8.08
CA ILE A 236 -27.43 0.16 -8.34
C ILE A 236 -28.19 0.01 -7.04
N SER A 237 -29.49 0.30 -7.06
CA SER A 237 -30.34 0.18 -5.87
C SER A 237 -30.78 -1.27 -5.59
N ASP A 238 -30.92 -2.09 -6.63
CA ASP A 238 -31.37 -3.49 -6.53
C ASP A 238 -30.38 -4.45 -7.16
N TRP A 239 -29.68 -5.21 -6.33
CA TRP A 239 -28.67 -6.20 -6.72
C TRP A 239 -29.25 -7.61 -6.94
N THR A 240 -30.57 -7.80 -6.81
CA THR A 240 -31.23 -9.11 -6.91
C THR A 240 -30.97 -9.77 -8.26
N THR A 241 -30.90 -9.00 -9.36
CA THR A 241 -30.62 -9.53 -10.70
C THR A 241 -29.26 -10.18 -10.77
N TYR A 242 -28.21 -9.53 -10.24
CA TYR A 242 -26.87 -10.10 -10.18
C TYR A 242 -26.80 -11.31 -9.26
N ALA A 243 -27.40 -11.23 -8.08
CA ALA A 243 -27.45 -12.35 -7.14
C ALA A 243 -28.11 -13.59 -7.76
N ARG A 244 -29.23 -13.42 -8.49
CA ARG A 244 -29.90 -14.51 -9.21
C ARG A 244 -29.09 -15.09 -10.36
N ALA A 245 -28.35 -14.24 -11.10
CA ALA A 245 -27.47 -14.68 -12.16
C ALA A 245 -26.31 -15.52 -11.60
N LEU A 246 -25.64 -15.04 -10.55
CA LEU A 246 -24.59 -15.80 -9.86
C LEU A 246 -25.08 -17.18 -9.39
N ARG A 247 -26.33 -17.26 -8.86
CA ARG A 247 -26.94 -18.53 -8.48
C ARG A 247 -27.28 -19.42 -9.67
N ALA A 248 -27.80 -18.85 -10.76
CA ALA A 248 -28.14 -19.59 -11.98
C ALA A 248 -26.93 -20.25 -12.63
N GLU A 249 -25.80 -19.52 -12.69
CA GLU A 249 -24.51 -20.00 -13.17
C GLU A 249 -23.74 -20.84 -12.13
N ARG A 250 -24.30 -21.00 -10.93
CA ARG A 250 -23.70 -21.76 -9.81
C ARG A 250 -22.30 -21.30 -9.45
N VAL A 251 -22.06 -19.99 -9.43
CA VAL A 251 -20.76 -19.41 -9.11
C VAL A 251 -20.35 -19.79 -7.69
N ARG A 252 -19.26 -20.52 -7.55
CA ARG A 252 -18.71 -20.96 -6.25
C ARG A 252 -17.58 -20.06 -5.75
N GLY A 253 -16.75 -19.50 -6.63
CA GLY A 253 -15.79 -18.47 -6.31
C GLY A 253 -16.16 -17.17 -6.98
N LEU A 254 -16.16 -16.05 -6.25
CA LEU A 254 -16.47 -14.74 -6.81
C LEU A 254 -15.28 -13.79 -6.65
N ILE A 255 -14.82 -13.21 -7.76
CA ILE A 255 -13.89 -12.08 -7.74
C ILE A 255 -14.71 -10.80 -7.95
N PHE A 256 -14.63 -9.90 -6.98
CA PHE A 256 -15.36 -8.63 -7.02
C PHE A 256 -14.37 -7.47 -7.15
N LEU A 257 -14.40 -6.76 -8.29
CA LEU A 257 -13.55 -5.61 -8.57
C LEU A 257 -14.39 -4.34 -8.58
N GLY A 258 -14.39 -3.64 -7.46
CA GLY A 258 -15.16 -2.40 -7.29
C GLY A 258 -15.20 -1.94 -5.84
N GLU A 259 -16.07 -0.97 -5.59
CA GLU A 259 -16.29 -0.41 -4.26
C GLU A 259 -16.88 -1.45 -3.31
N PHE A 260 -16.28 -1.60 -2.13
CA PHE A 260 -16.74 -2.58 -1.13
C PHE A 260 -18.19 -2.34 -0.65
N ARG A 261 -18.68 -1.10 -0.71
CA ARG A 261 -20.09 -0.81 -0.38
C ARG A 261 -21.06 -1.43 -1.39
N HIS A 262 -20.65 -1.54 -2.66
CA HIS A 262 -21.41 -2.26 -3.69
C HIS A 262 -21.40 -3.78 -3.42
N LEU A 263 -20.25 -4.31 -2.99
CA LEU A 263 -20.17 -5.71 -2.54
C LEU A 263 -21.11 -5.96 -1.36
N GLY A 264 -21.22 -5.02 -0.41
CA GLY A 264 -22.17 -5.09 0.70
C GLY A 264 -23.61 -5.23 0.23
N ARG A 265 -24.01 -4.43 -0.76
CA ARG A 265 -25.37 -4.52 -1.35
C ARG A 265 -25.60 -5.82 -2.12
N LEU A 266 -24.61 -6.28 -2.86
CA LEU A 266 -24.68 -7.61 -3.50
C LEU A 266 -24.83 -8.71 -2.45
N GLN A 267 -24.08 -8.60 -1.34
CA GLN A 267 -24.13 -9.55 -0.23
C GLN A 267 -25.52 -9.62 0.43
N GLU A 268 -26.19 -8.48 0.65
CA GLU A 268 -27.58 -8.43 1.11
C GLU A 268 -28.48 -9.22 0.17
N ALA A 269 -28.40 -8.95 -1.15
CA ALA A 269 -29.20 -9.63 -2.17
C ALA A 269 -28.91 -11.15 -2.26
N LEU A 270 -27.64 -11.56 -2.10
CA LEU A 270 -27.27 -12.99 -2.03
C LEU A 270 -27.89 -13.68 -0.81
N THR A 271 -27.91 -12.99 0.33
CA THR A 271 -28.54 -13.50 1.56
C THR A 271 -30.06 -13.66 1.38
N ASP A 272 -30.73 -12.66 0.81
CA ASP A 272 -32.18 -12.66 0.59
C ASP A 272 -32.66 -13.81 -0.29
N ILE A 273 -31.85 -14.21 -1.28
CA ILE A 273 -32.16 -15.35 -2.14
C ILE A 273 -31.64 -16.69 -1.63
N GLY A 274 -30.97 -16.71 -0.46
CA GLY A 274 -30.40 -17.92 0.14
C GLY A 274 -29.28 -18.53 -0.70
N TYR A 275 -28.42 -17.70 -1.32
CA TYR A 275 -27.27 -18.15 -2.10
C TYR A 275 -25.95 -17.69 -1.50
N GLN A 276 -24.93 -18.55 -1.54
CA GLN A 276 -23.63 -18.30 -0.96
C GLN A 276 -22.52 -18.90 -1.84
N PRO A 277 -21.65 -18.08 -2.47
CA PRO A 277 -20.38 -18.55 -2.99
C PRO A 277 -19.51 -19.15 -1.87
N ASP A 278 -18.66 -20.13 -2.21
CA ASP A 278 -17.73 -20.73 -1.24
C ASP A 278 -16.73 -19.70 -0.72
N TRP A 279 -16.34 -18.75 -1.58
CA TRP A 279 -15.45 -17.63 -1.24
C TRP A 279 -15.71 -16.41 -2.12
N ILE A 280 -15.27 -15.27 -1.62
CA ILE A 280 -15.30 -13.98 -2.33
C ILE A 280 -13.92 -13.32 -2.16
N ASP A 281 -13.21 -13.07 -3.27
CA ASP A 281 -12.12 -12.10 -3.31
C ASP A 281 -12.74 -10.70 -3.31
N ALA A 282 -12.60 -10.00 -2.18
CA ALA A 282 -13.16 -8.67 -1.98
C ALA A 282 -12.23 -7.56 -2.50
N ASN A 283 -11.13 -7.91 -3.12
CA ASN A 283 -9.95 -7.13 -3.49
C ASN A 283 -9.26 -6.38 -2.32
N ALA A 284 -7.98 -6.06 -2.48
CA ALA A 284 -7.16 -5.50 -1.41
C ALA A 284 -7.63 -4.12 -0.90
N THR A 285 -8.37 -3.35 -1.70
CA THR A 285 -8.93 -2.05 -1.27
C THR A 285 -10.00 -2.20 -0.18
N SER A 286 -10.55 -3.40 -0.02
CA SER A 286 -11.48 -3.74 1.07
C SER A 286 -10.80 -3.97 2.42
N TYR A 287 -9.47 -4.00 2.47
CA TYR A 287 -8.73 -4.14 3.74
C TYR A 287 -8.81 -2.86 4.57
N ASN A 288 -9.92 -2.66 5.23
CA ASN A 288 -10.24 -1.50 6.07
C ASN A 288 -11.32 -1.84 7.12
N ALA A 289 -11.55 -0.96 8.10
CA ALA A 289 -12.54 -1.15 9.16
C ALA A 289 -13.98 -0.96 8.66
N GLU A 290 -14.22 -0.09 7.68
CA GLU A 290 -15.56 0.14 7.12
C GLU A 290 -16.11 -1.11 6.44
N PHE A 291 -15.25 -1.87 5.72
CA PHE A 291 -15.64 -3.15 5.14
C PHE A 291 -16.15 -4.12 6.21
N LEU A 292 -15.41 -4.29 7.30
CA LEU A 292 -15.81 -5.16 8.40
C LEU A 292 -17.15 -4.72 9.00
N GLY A 293 -17.35 -3.41 9.14
CA GLY A 293 -18.63 -2.84 9.58
C GLY A 293 -19.79 -3.13 8.61
N ALA A 294 -19.54 -3.00 7.31
CA ALA A 294 -20.54 -3.23 6.27
C ALA A 294 -20.93 -4.72 6.14
N MET A 295 -19.96 -5.63 6.35
CA MET A 295 -20.17 -7.08 6.21
C MET A 295 -20.56 -7.78 7.52
N ARG A 296 -20.68 -7.06 8.64
CA ARG A 296 -20.82 -7.60 9.99
C ARG A 296 -21.69 -8.85 10.11
N ASP A 297 -22.91 -8.81 9.56
CA ASP A 297 -23.89 -9.88 9.70
C ASP A 297 -23.57 -11.12 8.84
N SER A 298 -22.61 -11.01 7.93
CA SER A 298 -22.21 -12.09 7.03
C SER A 298 -20.84 -12.69 7.37
N LEU A 299 -20.04 -12.05 8.23
CA LEU A 299 -18.67 -12.46 8.53
C LEU A 299 -18.57 -13.85 9.17
N GLU A 300 -19.59 -14.30 9.92
CA GLU A 300 -19.60 -15.64 10.54
C GLU A 300 -19.84 -16.77 9.52
N ASN A 301 -20.47 -16.44 8.38
CA ASN A 301 -20.99 -17.45 7.46
C ASN A 301 -20.41 -17.33 6.05
N ARG A 302 -19.49 -16.38 5.80
CA ARG A 302 -18.94 -16.14 4.48
C ARG A 302 -17.43 -15.93 4.52
N ASN A 303 -16.77 -16.42 3.48
CA ASN A 303 -15.33 -16.35 3.34
C ASN A 303 -14.96 -15.18 2.41
N TYR A 304 -14.65 -14.03 3.00
CA TYR A 304 -14.08 -12.87 2.29
C TYR A 304 -12.58 -12.87 2.46
N TYR A 305 -11.88 -12.92 1.36
CA TYR A 305 -10.42 -12.88 1.33
C TYR A 305 -9.92 -11.64 0.60
N VAL A 306 -8.74 -11.20 0.99
CA VAL A 306 -7.95 -10.20 0.26
C VAL A 306 -6.47 -10.62 0.27
N ASP A 307 -5.76 -10.30 -0.80
CA ASP A 307 -4.30 -10.44 -0.85
C ASP A 307 -3.62 -9.10 -0.67
N LEU A 308 -2.73 -9.01 0.32
CA LEU A 308 -1.92 -7.82 0.56
C LEU A 308 -0.60 -7.80 -0.22
N SER A 309 -0.42 -8.72 -1.18
CA SER A 309 0.70 -8.74 -2.14
C SER A 309 2.09 -8.59 -1.51
N GLY A 310 2.37 -9.33 -0.46
CA GLY A 310 3.67 -9.26 0.23
C GLY A 310 3.80 -8.07 1.19
N ILE A 311 2.73 -7.37 1.53
CA ILE A 311 2.70 -6.36 2.60
C ILE A 311 2.33 -7.04 3.92
N ALA A 312 3.03 -6.68 5.00
CA ALA A 312 2.75 -7.23 6.32
C ALA A 312 1.42 -6.72 6.88
N PRO A 313 0.51 -7.61 7.31
CA PRO A 313 -0.81 -7.23 7.78
C PRO A 313 -0.77 -6.65 9.20
N LEU A 314 -1.81 -5.89 9.56
CA LEU A 314 -1.88 -5.21 10.86
C LEU A 314 -1.98 -6.17 12.06
N ASP A 315 -2.55 -7.36 11.88
CA ASP A 315 -2.61 -8.40 12.91
C ASP A 315 -1.24 -9.01 13.23
N ALA A 316 -0.26 -8.79 12.35
CA ALA A 316 1.13 -9.21 12.60
C ALA A 316 1.93 -8.27 13.52
N ALA A 317 1.35 -7.20 14.06
CA ALA A 317 2.06 -6.20 14.88
C ALA A 317 2.85 -6.81 16.08
N ALA A 318 2.38 -7.92 16.65
CA ALA A 318 3.10 -8.61 17.72
C ALA A 318 4.41 -9.27 17.24
N ARG A 319 4.50 -9.63 15.95
CA ARG A 319 5.63 -10.37 15.35
C ARG A 319 6.48 -9.49 14.43
N VAL A 320 5.91 -8.40 13.90
CA VAL A 320 6.56 -7.50 12.95
C VAL A 320 6.70 -6.11 13.59
N PRO A 321 7.90 -5.76 14.11
CA PRO A 321 8.12 -4.48 14.81
C PRO A 321 7.77 -3.25 13.98
N ALA A 322 8.01 -3.27 12.65
CA ALA A 322 7.67 -2.17 11.75
C ALA A 322 6.15 -1.92 11.69
N VAL A 323 5.33 -2.97 11.73
CA VAL A 323 3.86 -2.83 11.77
C VAL A 323 3.41 -2.20 13.09
N ARG A 324 4.00 -2.63 14.22
CA ARG A 324 3.71 -2.03 15.52
C ARG A 324 4.08 -0.54 15.53
N GLN A 325 5.30 -0.20 15.09
CA GLN A 325 5.75 1.19 15.01
C GLN A 325 4.84 2.04 14.11
N LEU A 326 4.41 1.51 12.95
CA LEU A 326 3.46 2.19 12.09
C LEU A 326 2.15 2.50 12.82
N LYS A 327 1.58 1.54 13.54
CA LYS A 327 0.35 1.74 14.34
C LYS A 327 0.55 2.83 15.39
N ASP A 328 1.66 2.78 16.15
CA ASP A 328 1.99 3.79 17.17
C ASP A 328 2.11 5.19 16.55
N MET A 329 2.68 5.30 15.34
CA MET A 329 2.76 6.57 14.62
C MET A 329 1.37 7.09 14.20
N PHE A 330 0.48 6.22 13.72
CA PHE A 330 -0.90 6.60 13.39
C PHE A 330 -1.67 7.02 14.65
N ASP A 331 -1.55 6.29 15.74
CA ASP A 331 -2.16 6.64 17.03
C ASP A 331 -1.69 8.02 17.53
N GLN A 332 -0.43 8.36 17.27
CA GLN A 332 0.15 9.65 17.68
C GLN A 332 -0.23 10.82 16.75
N TYR A 333 -0.17 10.64 15.42
CA TYR A 333 -0.24 11.74 14.46
C TYR A 333 -1.57 11.81 13.68
N ALA A 334 -2.33 10.72 13.64
CA ALA A 334 -3.62 10.63 12.97
C ALA A 334 -4.57 9.61 13.64
N PRO A 335 -4.93 9.80 14.94
CA PRO A 335 -5.65 8.80 15.73
C PRO A 335 -7.07 8.48 15.26
N SER A 336 -7.63 9.27 14.35
CA SER A 336 -8.94 9.02 13.74
C SER A 336 -8.88 8.41 12.34
N SER A 337 -7.67 8.12 11.83
CA SER A 337 -7.47 7.60 10.49
C SER A 337 -7.29 6.08 10.53
N ASP A 338 -7.96 5.38 9.62
CA ASP A 338 -7.75 3.96 9.41
C ASP A 338 -6.42 3.68 8.71
N ILE A 339 -5.78 2.57 9.07
CA ILE A 339 -4.63 2.06 8.33
C ILE A 339 -5.15 1.03 7.32
N THR A 340 -5.40 1.48 6.12
CA THR A 340 -5.89 0.68 5.00
C THR A 340 -4.74 0.08 4.18
N PHE A 341 -5.06 -0.77 3.22
CA PHE A 341 -4.07 -1.26 2.24
C PHE A 341 -3.39 -0.11 1.49
N GLN A 342 -4.14 0.93 1.11
CA GLN A 342 -3.59 2.10 0.42
C GLN A 342 -2.65 2.91 1.31
N VAL A 343 -3.00 3.06 2.59
CA VAL A 343 -2.12 3.69 3.60
C VAL A 343 -0.80 2.92 3.73
N LEU A 344 -0.85 1.59 3.82
CA LEU A 344 0.35 0.75 3.90
C LEU A 344 1.27 0.95 2.69
N ARG A 345 0.72 0.97 1.49
CA ARG A 345 1.48 1.23 0.25
C ARG A 345 2.09 2.63 0.21
N ALA A 346 1.30 3.64 0.57
CA ALA A 346 1.78 5.02 0.64
C ALA A 346 2.94 5.17 1.63
N PHE A 347 2.80 4.58 2.82
CA PHE A 347 3.82 4.65 3.84
C PHE A 347 5.13 3.96 3.41
N GLN A 348 5.05 2.83 2.70
CA GLN A 348 6.23 2.17 2.12
C GLN A 348 6.98 3.07 1.11
N ALA A 349 6.24 3.81 0.27
CA ALA A 349 6.83 4.75 -0.67
C ALA A 349 7.53 5.91 0.06
N TRP A 350 6.94 6.44 1.13
CA TRP A 350 7.56 7.46 1.98
C TRP A 350 8.83 6.96 2.66
N VAL A 351 8.85 5.72 3.17
CA VAL A 351 10.03 5.09 3.77
C VAL A 351 11.16 4.93 2.73
N LEU A 352 10.81 4.51 1.49
CA LEU A 352 11.78 4.39 0.40
C LEU A 352 12.38 5.75 0.03
N PHE A 353 11.54 6.78 -0.07
CA PHE A 353 11.99 8.13 -0.36
C PHE A 353 12.94 8.65 0.71
N ALA A 354 12.54 8.60 1.98
CA ALA A 354 13.37 9.12 3.07
C ALA A 354 14.71 8.40 3.18
N LYS A 355 14.72 7.06 3.07
CA LYS A 355 15.95 6.27 3.08
C LYS A 355 16.88 6.64 1.93
N SER A 356 16.32 6.78 0.73
CA SER A 356 17.10 7.13 -0.46
C SER A 356 17.63 8.56 -0.40
N ALA A 357 16.78 9.51 -0.01
CA ALA A 357 17.16 10.92 0.15
C ALA A 357 18.21 11.13 1.26
N ALA A 358 18.08 10.43 2.39
CA ALA A 358 19.07 10.49 3.47
C ALA A 358 20.47 10.04 3.04
N THR A 359 20.57 9.18 2.01
CA THR A 359 21.83 8.69 1.45
C THR A 359 22.53 9.74 0.59
N CYS A 360 21.78 10.68 0.01
CA CYS A 360 22.31 11.67 -0.93
C CYS A 360 22.99 12.87 -0.26
N GLY A 361 22.85 13.05 1.05
CA GLY A 361 23.55 14.10 1.79
C GLY A 361 23.06 15.52 1.47
N ASP A 362 23.98 16.48 1.38
CA ASP A 362 23.66 17.89 1.14
C ASP A 362 23.23 18.16 -0.31
N GLU A 363 23.96 17.63 -1.29
CA GLU A 363 23.62 17.75 -2.72
C GLU A 363 22.51 16.77 -3.10
N LEU A 364 21.27 17.12 -2.73
CA LEU A 364 20.09 16.30 -2.96
C LEU A 364 19.55 16.54 -4.37
N THR A 365 19.83 15.61 -5.30
CA THR A 365 19.31 15.64 -6.67
C THR A 365 18.33 14.51 -6.95
N ARG A 366 17.42 14.70 -7.92
CA ARG A 366 16.48 13.68 -8.38
C ARG A 366 17.18 12.39 -8.81
N ALA A 367 18.28 12.53 -9.53
CA ALA A 367 19.12 11.40 -9.97
C ALA A 367 19.66 10.60 -8.79
N CYS A 368 20.21 11.29 -7.77
CA CYS A 368 20.75 10.61 -6.60
C CYS A 368 19.69 9.77 -5.89
N VAL A 369 18.53 10.36 -5.60
CA VAL A 369 17.44 9.67 -4.88
C VAL A 369 16.92 8.46 -5.68
N TYR A 370 16.67 8.65 -6.97
CA TYR A 370 16.18 7.58 -7.83
C TYR A 370 17.18 6.42 -7.96
N GLN A 371 18.46 6.75 -8.14
CA GLN A 371 19.54 5.74 -8.24
C GLN A 371 19.80 5.05 -6.90
N ALA A 372 19.73 5.77 -5.77
CA ALA A 372 19.86 5.18 -4.44
C ALA A 372 18.77 4.14 -4.18
N ALA A 373 17.51 4.44 -4.55
CA ALA A 373 16.40 3.50 -4.43
C ALA A 373 16.61 2.26 -5.32
N ARG A 374 17.08 2.44 -6.57
CA ARG A 374 17.33 1.34 -7.49
C ARG A 374 18.50 0.42 -7.11
N LYS A 375 19.31 0.78 -6.14
CA LYS A 375 20.37 -0.08 -5.60
C LYS A 375 19.89 -1.06 -4.53
N GLU A 376 18.66 -0.95 -4.09
CA GLU A 376 18.07 -1.84 -3.09
C GLU A 376 17.73 -3.20 -3.72
N THR A 377 18.50 -4.23 -3.42
CA THR A 377 18.33 -5.59 -3.96
C THR A 377 17.53 -6.53 -3.04
N ALA A 378 17.26 -6.09 -1.80
CA ALA A 378 16.48 -6.83 -0.80
C ALA A 378 15.63 -5.84 0.04
N TRP A 379 14.92 -4.95 -0.63
CA TRP A 379 14.13 -3.92 0.01
C TRP A 379 12.93 -4.47 0.77
N THR A 380 12.80 -4.13 2.05
CA THR A 380 11.71 -4.61 2.93
C THR A 380 10.86 -3.47 3.50
N ALA A 381 11.07 -2.22 3.10
CA ALA A 381 10.42 -1.06 3.71
C ALA A 381 10.52 -1.05 5.25
N GLY A 382 11.72 -1.33 5.77
CA GLY A 382 11.93 -1.43 7.22
C GLY A 382 11.37 -2.70 7.88
N GLY A 383 10.85 -3.64 7.11
CA GLY A 383 10.16 -4.84 7.56
C GLY A 383 8.64 -4.82 7.36
N LEU A 384 8.11 -3.78 6.70
CA LEU A 384 6.68 -3.71 6.35
C LEU A 384 6.29 -4.63 5.19
N GLN A 385 7.26 -5.18 4.46
CA GLN A 385 6.99 -6.02 3.31
C GLN A 385 8.01 -7.16 3.16
N ALA A 386 7.66 -8.12 2.33
CA ALA A 386 8.58 -9.14 1.85
C ALA A 386 9.72 -8.51 1.04
N PRO A 387 10.91 -9.12 1.00
CA PRO A 387 12.04 -8.57 0.25
C PRO A 387 11.74 -8.47 -1.25
N VAL A 388 12.07 -7.30 -1.84
CA VAL A 388 11.95 -7.01 -3.27
C VAL A 388 13.27 -6.48 -3.79
N ASP A 389 13.67 -6.91 -4.99
CA ASP A 389 14.85 -6.41 -5.69
C ASP A 389 14.45 -5.23 -6.59
N LEU A 390 14.66 -4.00 -6.12
CA LEU A 390 14.30 -2.78 -6.86
C LEU A 390 15.25 -2.46 -8.02
N SER A 391 16.35 -3.20 -8.18
CA SER A 391 17.25 -3.06 -9.32
C SER A 391 16.71 -3.74 -10.59
N ARG A 392 15.71 -4.63 -10.45
CA ARG A 392 15.12 -5.42 -11.53
C ARG A 392 13.84 -4.79 -12.08
N PRO A 393 13.50 -5.07 -13.34
CA PRO A 393 12.18 -4.74 -13.88
C PRO A 393 11.04 -5.32 -13.02
N LEU A 394 9.91 -4.64 -12.97
CA LEU A 394 8.74 -5.08 -12.19
C LEU A 394 8.32 -6.53 -12.48
N ALA A 395 8.34 -6.94 -13.75
CA ALA A 395 7.97 -8.29 -14.18
C ALA A 395 8.92 -9.40 -13.69
N GLU A 396 10.13 -9.04 -13.26
CA GLU A 396 11.18 -9.96 -12.80
C GLU A 396 11.35 -9.99 -11.28
N GLN A 397 10.63 -9.15 -10.56
CA GLN A 397 10.72 -9.08 -9.10
C GLN A 397 10.11 -10.32 -8.45
N THR A 398 10.72 -10.77 -7.35
CA THR A 398 10.17 -11.85 -6.52
C THR A 398 8.78 -11.48 -6.02
N ARG A 399 7.85 -12.40 -6.14
CA ARG A 399 6.46 -12.21 -5.72
C ARG A 399 6.18 -12.99 -4.44
N CYS A 400 5.47 -12.33 -3.57
CA CYS A 400 4.95 -12.90 -2.33
C CYS A 400 3.50 -12.46 -2.18
N PHE A 401 2.71 -13.28 -1.48
CA PHE A 401 1.36 -12.89 -1.12
C PHE A 401 1.12 -13.10 0.39
N ASN A 402 0.11 -12.44 0.91
CA ASN A 402 -0.36 -12.55 2.27
C ASN A 402 -1.87 -12.47 2.29
N VAL A 403 -2.52 -13.57 2.61
CA VAL A 403 -3.97 -13.66 2.58
C VAL A 403 -4.56 -13.27 3.92
N GLN A 404 -5.47 -12.30 3.89
CA GLN A 404 -6.29 -11.91 5.03
C GLN A 404 -7.74 -12.30 4.80
N GLN A 405 -8.34 -12.90 5.81
CA GLN A 405 -9.76 -13.23 5.87
C GLN A 405 -10.47 -12.24 6.80
N ALA A 406 -11.62 -11.73 6.36
CA ALA A 406 -12.48 -10.92 7.20
C ALA A 406 -13.25 -11.82 8.18
N THR A 407 -13.14 -11.53 9.47
CA THR A 407 -13.82 -12.24 10.57
C THR A 407 -14.56 -11.26 11.48
N PRO A 408 -15.48 -11.72 12.35
CA PRO A 408 -16.11 -10.85 13.35
C PRO A 408 -15.12 -10.12 14.27
N GLU A 409 -13.94 -10.72 14.51
CA GLU A 409 -12.86 -10.15 15.33
C GLU A 409 -11.92 -9.24 14.54
N GLY A 410 -12.16 -9.00 13.25
CA GLY A 410 -11.34 -8.20 12.37
C GLY A 410 -10.65 -9.00 11.26
N TRP A 411 -9.73 -8.37 10.57
CA TRP A 411 -8.89 -9.02 9.58
C TRP A 411 -7.91 -9.97 10.24
N LYS A 412 -7.84 -11.22 9.77
CA LYS A 412 -6.96 -12.27 10.28
C LYS A 412 -6.25 -12.98 9.13
N ALA A 413 -5.01 -13.38 9.38
CA ALA A 413 -4.29 -14.22 8.43
C ALA A 413 -5.04 -15.53 8.20
N ALA A 414 -5.31 -15.88 6.95
CA ALA A 414 -5.82 -17.19 6.55
C ALA A 414 -4.72 -18.28 6.68
N GLU A 415 -5.09 -19.55 6.54
CA GLU A 415 -4.13 -20.65 6.57
C GLU A 415 -3.52 -20.92 5.18
N PHE A 416 -2.81 -19.91 4.61
CA PHE A 416 -2.26 -19.97 3.27
C PHE A 416 -0.83 -20.54 3.19
N GLY A 417 -0.28 -21.08 4.28
CA GLY A 417 1.03 -21.75 4.35
C GLY A 417 2.20 -20.78 4.11
N PRO A 418 2.39 -19.73 4.93
CA PRO A 418 3.50 -18.80 4.76
C PRO A 418 4.85 -19.53 4.92
N ASN A 419 5.83 -19.20 4.06
CA ASN A 419 7.17 -19.80 4.03
C ASN A 419 8.29 -18.78 4.27
N THR A 420 7.98 -17.50 4.32
CA THR A 420 8.93 -16.41 4.54
C THR A 420 8.31 -15.40 5.52
N GLY A 421 8.51 -15.59 6.82
CA GLY A 421 7.87 -14.75 7.84
C GLY A 421 6.36 -14.88 7.82
N VAL A 422 5.66 -13.78 7.49
CA VAL A 422 4.19 -13.72 7.36
C VAL A 422 3.73 -13.83 5.90
N PHE A 423 4.60 -14.24 4.99
CA PHE A 423 4.36 -14.27 3.55
C PHE A 423 4.52 -15.67 2.97
N ARG A 424 3.81 -15.97 1.89
CA ARG A 424 4.09 -17.09 1.00
C ARG A 424 4.75 -16.55 -0.26
N CYS A 425 6.00 -16.92 -0.48
CA CYS A 425 6.85 -16.40 -1.54
C CYS A 425 7.30 -17.49 -2.51
N GLY A 426 7.81 -17.08 -3.68
CA GLY A 426 8.45 -17.98 -4.63
C GLY A 426 7.49 -18.59 -5.65
N PHE A 427 6.27 -18.09 -5.78
CA PHE A 427 5.41 -18.46 -6.90
C PHE A 427 5.86 -17.75 -8.18
N THR A 428 5.60 -18.35 -9.34
CA THR A 428 5.84 -17.73 -10.65
C THR A 428 4.57 -17.01 -11.07
N PRO A 429 4.57 -15.67 -11.17
CA PRO A 429 3.39 -14.96 -11.61
C PRO A 429 3.03 -15.30 -13.04
N TYR A 430 1.73 -15.37 -13.34
CA TYR A 430 1.24 -15.56 -14.68
C TYR A 430 1.69 -14.39 -15.58
N ARG A 431 2.25 -14.68 -16.75
CA ARG A 431 2.60 -13.67 -17.74
C ARG A 431 1.49 -13.56 -18.77
N TYR A 432 0.94 -12.36 -18.92
CA TYR A 432 -0.12 -12.11 -19.90
C TYR A 432 0.35 -12.37 -21.33
N THR A 433 -0.52 -12.94 -22.15
CA THR A 433 -0.31 -13.19 -23.57
C THR A 433 -0.98 -12.14 -24.44
N GLN A 434 -2.02 -11.48 -23.93
CA GLN A 434 -2.68 -10.36 -24.60
C GLN A 434 -1.93 -9.05 -24.34
N ASP A 435 -2.10 -8.11 -25.27
CA ASP A 435 -1.58 -6.74 -25.14
C ASP A 435 -2.59 -5.87 -24.38
N PHE A 436 -2.23 -5.51 -23.15
CA PHE A 436 -3.02 -4.63 -22.29
C PHE A 436 -2.47 -3.18 -22.27
N GLY A 437 -1.72 -2.79 -23.28
CA GLY A 437 -1.05 -1.51 -23.38
C GLY A 437 0.37 -1.55 -22.81
N ARG A 438 1.10 -0.47 -23.03
CA ARG A 438 2.49 -0.33 -22.59
C ARG A 438 2.71 0.95 -21.80
N PRO A 439 3.72 0.97 -20.92
CA PRO A 439 4.13 2.20 -20.26
C PRO A 439 4.66 3.25 -21.25
N ILE A 440 4.47 4.51 -20.88
CA ILE A 440 5.11 5.63 -21.56
C ILE A 440 6.56 5.72 -21.09
N THR A 441 7.47 5.93 -22.01
CA THR A 441 8.92 6.02 -21.78
C THR A 441 9.44 7.45 -21.97
N LEU A 442 10.65 7.73 -21.51
CA LEU A 442 11.34 8.99 -21.78
C LEU A 442 11.49 9.26 -23.27
N ALA A 443 11.72 8.22 -24.07
CA ALA A 443 11.81 8.33 -25.53
C ALA A 443 10.51 8.82 -26.18
N ASP A 444 9.35 8.46 -25.63
CA ASP A 444 8.04 8.92 -26.13
C ASP A 444 7.83 10.43 -25.96
N VAL A 445 8.62 11.07 -25.10
CA VAL A 445 8.59 12.53 -24.87
C VAL A 445 9.88 13.22 -25.30
N GLY A 446 10.76 12.53 -26.05
CA GLY A 446 12.03 13.08 -26.54
C GLY A 446 13.07 13.34 -25.47
N ARG A 447 13.03 12.61 -24.36
CA ARG A 447 13.94 12.71 -23.22
C ARG A 447 14.79 11.45 -23.07
N SER A 448 15.80 11.55 -22.21
CA SER A 448 16.73 10.47 -21.89
C SER A 448 17.02 10.43 -20.37
N ILE A 449 17.29 9.24 -19.84
CA ILE A 449 17.68 9.07 -18.42
C ILE A 449 18.98 9.82 -18.08
N SER A 450 19.85 10.07 -19.04
CA SER A 450 21.09 10.84 -18.86
C SER A 450 20.85 12.32 -18.60
N GLU A 451 19.62 12.81 -18.80
CA GLU A 451 19.23 14.20 -18.51
C GLU A 451 18.70 14.36 -17.08
N LEU A 452 18.53 13.27 -16.33
CA LEU A 452 18.11 13.32 -14.94
C LEU A 452 19.30 13.77 -14.06
N GLU A 453 19.14 14.91 -13.41
CA GLU A 453 20.11 15.53 -12.50
C GLU A 453 19.70 15.41 -11.03
#